data_f5ada5b324e218b79b9bdf41b24c1484
#
_entry.id   f5ada5b324e218b79b9bdf41b24c1484
#
_cell.length_a   1.000
_cell.length_b   1.000
_cell.length_c   1.000
_cell.angle_alpha   90.00
_cell.angle_beta   90.00
_cell.angle_gamma   90.00
#
_symmetry.space_group_name_H-M   'P 1'
#
loop_
_entity.id
_entity.type
_entity.pdbx_description
1 polymer ?
#
loop_
_entity_poly.entity_id
_entity_poly.type
_entity_poly.pdbx_seq_one_letter_code
_entity_poly.pdbx_strand_id
1 'polypeptide(L)'
;MNWLDAHDFDATVLRQLLASTDFSDPDARVQESAVEEAWQFAGGISRDAALGVHLAEWLPRGALDLVEFAFRSSTSLASGLERLAHYGRVLSDRVAAGMNDRGGDSVFWVRDTATTPLHPGRAEFALALALKLAREGTGTNIVPVRVSLAHPAPGDGSEHRRFFGAPVHFAAESNSMVLSAVDAARPLLGADEALAAIVRRRLDKALHHRDRSEAGSFTTRVHRLLVQALGEGPSTADGVAHALGVSRRTLSRRLAEENTSFSSILDTVREDVAKTLLQDRSLSIGDIAFFLHYSEPAAFHRSFRRWTGRTPRAFRES
;
A
#
# COMPACT_ATOMS: atom_id res chain seq x y z
N MET A 1 -4.91 27.97 -1.11
CA MET A 1 -5.49 27.48 0.17
C MET A 1 -5.40 25.97 0.10
N ASN A 2 -4.67 25.34 1.01
CA ASN A 2 -4.40 23.91 0.98
C ASN A 2 -5.69 23.17 1.42
N TRP A 3 -6.04 22.01 0.85
CA TRP A 3 -7.22 21.22 1.26
C TRP A 3 -7.22 20.94 2.78
N LEU A 4 -6.04 20.69 3.34
CA LEU A 4 -5.83 20.50 4.77
C LEU A 4 -6.28 21.71 5.59
N ASP A 5 -6.02 22.94 5.11
CA ASP A 5 -6.40 24.19 5.78
C ASP A 5 -7.91 24.44 5.68
N ALA A 6 -8.56 23.98 4.60
CA ALA A 6 -10.00 24.17 4.39
C ALA A 6 -10.88 23.21 5.24
N HIS A 7 -10.30 22.13 5.79
CA HIS A 7 -11.01 21.10 6.55
C HIS A 7 -10.53 20.97 8.00
N ASP A 8 -9.86 21.98 8.55
CA ASP A 8 -9.29 21.98 9.92
C ASP A 8 -8.43 20.74 10.23
N PHE A 9 -7.72 20.23 9.20
CA PHE A 9 -6.94 19.02 9.31
C PHE A 9 -5.61 19.32 9.99
N ASP A 10 -5.37 18.73 11.15
CA ASP A 10 -4.06 18.86 11.81
C ASP A 10 -3.00 18.08 11.04
N ALA A 11 -2.34 18.78 10.12
CA ALA A 11 -1.25 18.25 9.31
C ALA A 11 -0.06 17.77 10.16
N THR A 12 -0.01 18.08 11.44
CA THR A 12 1.08 17.70 12.35
C THR A 12 1.11 16.17 12.53
N VAL A 13 -0.06 15.56 12.70
CA VAL A 13 -0.15 14.09 12.87
C VAL A 13 0.19 13.37 11.57
N LEU A 14 -0.26 13.89 10.43
CA LEU A 14 0.12 13.33 9.12
C LEU A 14 1.63 13.44 8.91
N ARG A 15 2.25 14.57 9.30
CA ARG A 15 3.71 14.73 9.27
C ARG A 15 4.42 13.78 10.23
N GLN A 16 3.86 13.47 11.40
CA GLN A 16 4.43 12.50 12.33
C GLN A 16 4.34 11.07 11.81
N LEU A 17 3.21 10.68 11.22
CA LEU A 17 3.04 9.37 10.58
C LEU A 17 3.99 9.18 9.39
N LEU A 18 4.28 10.28 8.67
CA LEU A 18 5.20 10.28 7.54
C LEU A 18 6.64 10.63 7.92
N ALA A 19 6.91 10.99 9.18
CA ALA A 19 8.23 11.44 9.65
C ALA A 19 9.34 10.37 9.56
N SER A 20 8.96 9.09 9.42
CA SER A 20 9.91 8.00 9.18
C SER A 20 10.41 7.93 7.72
N THR A 21 9.84 8.73 6.82
CA THR A 21 10.19 8.74 5.40
C THR A 21 11.08 9.94 5.11
N ASP A 22 12.28 9.69 4.61
CA ASP A 22 13.15 10.77 4.13
C ASP A 22 12.68 11.24 2.75
N PHE A 23 11.84 12.26 2.73
CA PHE A 23 11.34 12.86 1.48
C PHE A 23 12.40 13.60 0.67
N SER A 24 13.64 13.73 1.17
CA SER A 24 14.77 14.26 0.38
C SER A 24 15.40 13.21 -0.52
N ASP A 25 15.16 11.93 -0.24
CA ASP A 25 15.54 10.81 -1.08
C ASP A 25 14.45 10.55 -2.13
N PRO A 26 14.72 10.74 -3.43
CA PRO A 26 13.74 10.49 -4.48
C PRO A 26 13.29 9.00 -4.58
N ASP A 27 14.07 8.09 -3.98
CA ASP A 27 13.73 6.67 -3.89
C ASP A 27 13.09 6.28 -2.54
N ALA A 28 12.95 7.25 -1.60
CA ALA A 28 12.31 7.01 -0.31
C ALA A 28 10.83 6.66 -0.50
N ARG A 29 10.39 5.66 0.25
CA ARG A 29 9.01 5.19 0.20
C ARG A 29 8.38 5.24 1.57
N VAL A 30 7.15 5.73 1.60
CA VAL A 30 6.29 5.59 2.77
C VAL A 30 5.94 4.11 2.92
N GLN A 31 6.14 3.55 4.11
CA GLN A 31 5.72 2.18 4.37
C GLN A 31 4.20 2.04 4.24
N GLU A 32 3.73 0.95 3.67
CA GLU A 32 2.31 0.73 3.42
C GLU A 32 1.48 0.74 4.72
N SER A 33 2.07 0.31 5.85
CA SER A 33 1.45 0.43 7.18
C SER A 33 1.20 1.89 7.57
N ALA A 34 2.17 2.78 7.34
CA ALA A 34 2.01 4.21 7.62
C ALA A 34 0.98 4.88 6.70
N VAL A 35 0.88 4.43 5.45
CA VAL A 35 -0.19 4.87 4.54
C VAL A 35 -1.56 4.44 5.06
N GLU A 36 -1.70 3.19 5.51
CA GLU A 36 -2.97 2.69 6.06
C GLU A 36 -3.35 3.41 7.36
N GLU A 37 -2.39 3.62 8.26
CA GLU A 37 -2.59 4.41 9.48
C GLU A 37 -3.03 5.84 9.17
N ALA A 38 -2.45 6.48 8.14
CA ALA A 38 -2.85 7.80 7.68
C ALA A 38 -4.30 7.83 7.17
N TRP A 39 -4.74 6.79 6.43
CA TRP A 39 -6.12 6.66 6.00
C TRP A 39 -7.09 6.45 7.16
N GLN A 40 -6.76 5.58 8.11
CA GLN A 40 -7.57 5.35 9.32
C GLN A 40 -7.69 6.62 10.15
N PHE A 41 -6.59 7.32 10.34
CA PHE A 41 -6.55 8.60 11.05
C PHE A 41 -7.39 9.66 10.34
N ALA A 42 -7.18 9.85 9.04
CA ALA A 42 -7.92 10.82 8.23
C ALA A 42 -9.43 10.52 8.23
N GLY A 43 -9.82 9.27 8.08
CA GLY A 43 -11.22 8.84 8.13
C GLY A 43 -11.84 9.02 9.52
N GLY A 44 -11.07 8.85 10.60
CA GLY A 44 -11.55 9.02 11.97
C GLY A 44 -11.79 10.49 12.36
N ILE A 45 -11.01 11.43 11.80
CA ILE A 45 -11.08 12.85 12.15
C ILE A 45 -12.00 13.63 11.20
N SER A 46 -11.92 13.39 9.90
CA SER A 46 -12.54 14.26 8.88
C SER A 46 -14.01 14.13 8.84
N ARG A 47 -14.78 13.44 9.50
CA ARG A 47 -16.25 13.29 9.31
C ARG A 47 -16.71 13.33 7.82
N ASP A 48 -15.76 13.29 6.90
CA ASP A 48 -16.01 13.35 5.45
C ASP A 48 -16.40 11.96 4.94
N ALA A 49 -17.66 11.79 4.63
CA ALA A 49 -18.23 10.54 4.16
C ALA A 49 -17.72 10.12 2.76
N ALA A 50 -17.08 11.02 2.01
CA ALA A 50 -16.52 10.79 0.67
C ALA A 50 -15.04 11.19 0.58
N LEU A 51 -14.30 11.00 1.66
CA LEU A 51 -12.91 11.41 1.77
C LEU A 51 -12.05 10.97 0.58
N GLY A 52 -12.21 9.72 0.13
CA GLY A 52 -11.46 9.20 -1.01
C GLY A 52 -11.75 9.95 -2.30
N VAL A 53 -13.00 10.28 -2.55
CA VAL A 53 -13.45 11.07 -3.71
C VAL A 53 -12.86 12.47 -3.67
N HIS A 54 -13.00 13.18 -2.54
CA HIS A 54 -12.53 14.55 -2.39
C HIS A 54 -11.00 14.67 -2.46
N LEU A 55 -10.26 13.70 -1.93
CA LEU A 55 -8.80 13.64 -2.09
C LEU A 55 -8.41 13.44 -3.57
N ALA A 56 -9.15 12.64 -4.33
CA ALA A 56 -8.89 12.48 -5.76
C ALA A 56 -9.19 13.77 -6.54
N GLU A 57 -10.29 14.49 -6.21
CA GLU A 57 -10.60 15.78 -6.82
C GLU A 57 -9.50 16.81 -6.57
N TRP A 58 -9.00 16.84 -5.35
CA TRP A 58 -7.99 17.80 -4.94
C TRP A 58 -6.59 17.50 -5.47
N LEU A 59 -6.27 16.25 -5.80
CA LEU A 59 -4.93 15.85 -6.22
C LEU A 59 -4.46 16.67 -7.43
N PRO A 60 -3.33 17.40 -7.33
CA PRO A 60 -2.86 18.24 -8.44
C PRO A 60 -2.39 17.39 -9.62
N ARG A 61 -2.43 17.97 -10.79
CA ARG A 61 -1.91 17.36 -12.01
C ARG A 61 -0.40 17.11 -11.85
N GLY A 62 0.05 15.92 -12.27
CA GLY A 62 1.44 15.50 -12.13
C GLY A 62 1.77 14.82 -10.80
N ALA A 63 0.83 14.72 -9.87
CA ALA A 63 1.07 14.13 -8.55
C ALA A 63 1.43 12.63 -8.58
N LEU A 64 1.12 11.92 -9.65
CA LEU A 64 1.51 10.52 -9.83
C LEU A 64 2.80 10.35 -10.65
N ASP A 65 3.50 11.45 -10.93
CA ASP A 65 4.76 11.48 -11.65
C ASP A 65 4.72 10.62 -12.95
N LEU A 66 5.69 9.73 -13.15
CA LEU A 66 5.78 8.89 -14.35
C LEU A 66 4.55 8.01 -14.62
N VAL A 67 3.81 7.61 -13.58
CA VAL A 67 2.58 6.80 -13.75
C VAL A 67 1.50 7.61 -14.45
N GLU A 68 1.35 8.90 -14.11
CA GLU A 68 0.42 9.79 -14.79
C GLU A 68 0.85 10.05 -16.25
N PHE A 69 2.15 10.21 -16.49
CA PHE A 69 2.67 10.34 -17.86
C PHE A 69 2.42 9.08 -18.69
N ALA A 70 2.56 7.89 -18.11
CA ALA A 70 2.25 6.63 -18.80
C ALA A 70 0.78 6.56 -19.21
N PHE A 71 -0.14 7.01 -18.35
CA PHE A 71 -1.55 7.15 -18.68
C PHE A 71 -1.75 8.14 -19.84
N ARG A 72 -1.30 9.39 -19.67
CA ARG A 72 -1.58 10.52 -20.57
C ARG A 72 -0.98 10.37 -21.97
N SER A 73 0.17 9.69 -22.10
CA SER A 73 0.82 9.42 -23.37
C SER A 73 0.26 8.22 -24.14
N SER A 74 -0.75 7.55 -23.61
CA SER A 74 -1.42 6.42 -24.26
C SER A 74 -2.29 6.86 -25.42
N THR A 75 -2.54 5.97 -26.35
CA THR A 75 -3.31 6.27 -27.57
C THR A 75 -4.82 6.37 -27.33
N SER A 76 -5.35 5.62 -26.35
CA SER A 76 -6.78 5.61 -26.00
C SER A 76 -6.98 5.62 -24.49
N LEU A 77 -8.19 5.94 -24.05
CA LEU A 77 -8.55 5.89 -22.63
C LEU A 77 -8.37 4.47 -22.06
N ALA A 78 -8.80 3.44 -22.76
CA ALA A 78 -8.63 2.05 -22.33
C ALA A 78 -7.15 1.74 -22.10
N SER A 79 -6.28 2.01 -23.08
CA SER A 79 -4.84 1.75 -22.95
C SER A 79 -4.18 2.61 -21.86
N GLY A 80 -4.69 3.82 -21.60
CA GLY A 80 -4.26 4.65 -20.48
C GLY A 80 -4.61 4.04 -19.13
N LEU A 81 -5.85 3.58 -18.95
CA LEU A 81 -6.30 2.92 -17.73
C LEU A 81 -5.59 1.58 -17.50
N GLU A 82 -5.31 0.81 -18.54
CA GLU A 82 -4.48 -0.40 -18.43
C GLU A 82 -3.08 -0.09 -17.90
N ARG A 83 -2.46 0.98 -18.40
CA ARG A 83 -1.14 1.42 -17.91
C ARG A 83 -1.22 1.95 -16.49
N LEU A 84 -2.25 2.74 -16.17
CA LEU A 84 -2.50 3.18 -14.79
C LEU A 84 -2.61 2.00 -13.83
N ALA A 85 -3.38 0.97 -14.21
CA ALA A 85 -3.53 -0.25 -13.43
C ALA A 85 -2.20 -1.02 -13.29
N HIS A 86 -1.47 -1.21 -14.40
CA HIS A 86 -0.22 -1.94 -14.41
C HIS A 86 0.87 -1.26 -13.56
N TYR A 87 1.05 0.05 -13.77
CA TYR A 87 2.08 0.83 -13.08
C TYR A 87 1.64 1.38 -11.72
N GLY A 88 0.36 1.33 -11.38
CA GLY A 88 -0.16 1.68 -10.05
C GLY A 88 0.52 0.91 -8.91
N ARG A 89 1.03 -0.28 -9.20
CA ARG A 89 1.88 -1.07 -8.29
C ARG A 89 3.18 -0.35 -7.90
N VAL A 90 3.64 0.62 -8.67
CA VAL A 90 4.78 1.47 -8.28
C VAL A 90 4.39 2.38 -7.12
N LEU A 91 3.11 2.75 -7.00
CA LEU A 91 2.59 3.68 -6.00
C LEU A 91 2.14 2.95 -4.72
N SER A 92 1.57 1.75 -4.83
CA SER A 92 1.07 0.98 -3.69
C SER A 92 1.16 -0.53 -3.93
N ASP A 93 1.55 -1.27 -2.89
CA ASP A 93 1.62 -2.74 -2.90
C ASP A 93 0.28 -3.38 -2.59
N ARG A 94 -0.57 -2.64 -1.87
CA ARG A 94 -1.85 -3.14 -1.39
C ARG A 94 -3.00 -2.95 -2.36
N VAL A 95 -2.87 -2.02 -3.32
CA VAL A 95 -3.93 -1.74 -4.30
C VAL A 95 -3.56 -2.38 -5.62
N ALA A 96 -4.26 -3.44 -5.99
CA ALA A 96 -4.23 -3.99 -7.34
C ALA A 96 -5.39 -3.41 -8.15
N ALA A 97 -5.11 -3.05 -9.40
CA ALA A 97 -6.09 -2.59 -10.35
C ALA A 97 -5.93 -3.31 -11.68
N GLY A 98 -6.96 -3.31 -12.51
CA GLY A 98 -6.92 -3.90 -13.85
C GLY A 98 -8.09 -3.48 -14.70
N MET A 99 -8.02 -3.88 -15.97
CA MET A 99 -9.09 -3.72 -16.96
C MET A 99 -9.57 -5.08 -17.43
N ASN A 100 -10.88 -5.22 -17.61
CA ASN A 100 -11.51 -6.40 -18.21
C ASN A 100 -12.60 -5.94 -19.19
N ASP A 101 -12.79 -6.66 -20.27
CA ASP A 101 -13.93 -6.45 -21.17
C ASP A 101 -15.10 -7.35 -20.76
N ARG A 102 -16.28 -6.79 -20.67
CA ARG A 102 -17.53 -7.49 -20.38
C ARG A 102 -18.64 -7.04 -21.33
N GLY A 103 -19.01 -7.90 -22.28
CA GLY A 103 -20.14 -7.63 -23.16
C GLY A 103 -19.98 -6.38 -24.04
N GLY A 104 -18.76 -5.99 -24.34
CA GLY A 104 -18.43 -4.78 -25.09
C GLY A 104 -18.11 -3.56 -24.24
N ASP A 105 -18.42 -3.57 -22.95
CA ASP A 105 -18.03 -2.51 -22.01
C ASP A 105 -16.70 -2.82 -21.34
N SER A 106 -15.93 -1.78 -21.01
CA SER A 106 -14.66 -1.89 -20.32
C SER A 106 -14.84 -1.68 -18.83
N VAL A 107 -14.37 -2.62 -18.02
CA VAL A 107 -14.48 -2.59 -16.55
C VAL A 107 -13.12 -2.33 -15.94
N PHE A 108 -12.95 -1.16 -15.34
CA PHE A 108 -11.80 -0.86 -14.47
C PHE A 108 -12.14 -1.29 -13.05
N TRP A 109 -11.33 -2.17 -12.48
CA TRP A 109 -11.53 -2.72 -11.14
C TRP A 109 -10.34 -2.44 -10.22
N VAL A 110 -10.63 -2.36 -8.93
CA VAL A 110 -9.66 -2.14 -7.85
C VAL A 110 -9.92 -3.15 -6.73
N ARG A 111 -8.88 -3.76 -6.21
CA ARG A 111 -8.96 -4.69 -5.07
C ARG A 111 -7.78 -4.55 -4.12
N ASP A 112 -7.99 -4.95 -2.88
CA ASP A 112 -6.92 -5.18 -1.91
C ASP A 112 -6.17 -6.47 -2.24
N THR A 113 -4.85 -6.45 -2.08
CA THR A 113 -3.99 -7.63 -2.26
C THR A 113 -3.74 -8.40 -0.97
N ALA A 114 -4.07 -7.81 0.19
CA ALA A 114 -3.90 -8.43 1.51
C ALA A 114 -5.23 -8.95 2.08
N THR A 115 -5.14 -9.75 3.13
CA THR A 115 -6.30 -10.31 3.85
C THR A 115 -6.98 -9.31 4.78
N THR A 116 -6.24 -8.27 5.22
CA THR A 116 -6.81 -7.20 6.07
C THR A 116 -7.50 -6.17 5.17
N PRO A 117 -8.79 -5.86 5.40
CA PRO A 117 -9.50 -4.90 4.56
C PRO A 117 -8.84 -3.52 4.54
N LEU A 118 -8.74 -2.92 3.35
CA LEU A 118 -8.33 -1.53 3.18
C LEU A 118 -9.37 -0.57 3.76
N HIS A 119 -8.90 0.61 4.17
CA HIS A 119 -9.82 1.71 4.43
C HIS A 119 -10.68 1.98 3.17
N PRO A 120 -12.02 2.09 3.31
CA PRO A 120 -12.94 2.25 2.17
C PRO A 120 -12.54 3.39 1.23
N GLY A 121 -12.11 4.52 1.77
CA GLY A 121 -11.65 5.68 1.00
C GLY A 121 -10.51 5.40 0.02
N ARG A 122 -9.72 4.34 0.21
CA ARG A 122 -8.65 3.98 -0.74
C ARG A 122 -9.21 3.46 -2.06
N ALA A 123 -10.27 2.66 -2.01
CA ALA A 123 -10.94 2.17 -3.22
C ALA A 123 -11.69 3.31 -3.92
N GLU A 124 -12.38 4.16 -3.15
CA GLU A 124 -13.02 5.37 -3.67
C GLU A 124 -12.00 6.27 -4.36
N PHE A 125 -10.88 6.57 -3.69
CA PHE A 125 -9.79 7.38 -4.24
C PHE A 125 -9.26 6.82 -5.57
N ALA A 126 -8.99 5.53 -5.64
CA ALA A 126 -8.43 4.91 -6.85
C ALA A 126 -9.41 4.97 -8.04
N LEU A 127 -10.72 4.70 -7.82
CA LEU A 127 -11.73 4.82 -8.86
C LEU A 127 -11.99 6.27 -9.26
N ALA A 128 -12.07 7.18 -8.29
CA ALA A 128 -12.26 8.60 -8.54
C ALA A 128 -11.07 9.21 -9.29
N LEU A 129 -9.84 8.85 -8.91
CA LEU A 129 -8.64 9.28 -9.59
C LEU A 129 -8.59 8.78 -11.04
N ALA A 130 -8.93 7.51 -11.28
CA ALA A 130 -9.01 6.95 -12.62
C ALA A 130 -10.02 7.72 -13.49
N LEU A 131 -11.19 8.07 -12.94
CA LEU A 131 -12.19 8.86 -13.66
C LEU A 131 -11.75 10.31 -13.89
N LYS A 132 -11.11 10.93 -12.89
CA LYS A 132 -10.53 12.27 -13.06
C LYS A 132 -9.51 12.31 -14.20
N LEU A 133 -8.58 11.35 -14.20
CA LEU A 133 -7.58 11.23 -15.25
C LEU A 133 -8.23 10.96 -16.63
N ALA A 134 -9.30 10.15 -16.67
CA ALA A 134 -10.07 9.90 -17.88
C ALA A 134 -10.68 11.22 -18.46
N ARG A 135 -11.32 12.01 -17.61
CA ARG A 135 -11.90 13.31 -17.99
C ARG A 135 -10.85 14.30 -18.46
N GLU A 136 -9.76 14.43 -17.71
CA GLU A 136 -8.67 15.35 -18.06
C GLU A 136 -7.90 14.88 -19.31
N GLY A 137 -7.67 13.57 -19.43
CA GLY A 137 -6.90 13.01 -20.54
C GLY A 137 -7.64 13.03 -21.87
N THR A 138 -8.96 12.88 -21.85
CA THR A 138 -9.81 12.95 -23.06
C THR A 138 -10.34 14.35 -23.34
N GLY A 139 -10.29 15.27 -22.38
CA GLY A 139 -10.96 16.57 -22.47
C GLY A 139 -12.49 16.47 -22.52
N THR A 140 -13.05 15.33 -22.16
CA THR A 140 -14.48 15.03 -22.24
C THR A 140 -15.02 14.67 -20.85
N ASN A 141 -16.23 15.12 -20.53
CA ASN A 141 -16.87 14.71 -19.28
C ASN A 141 -17.34 13.24 -19.38
N ILE A 142 -16.40 12.31 -19.15
CA ILE A 142 -16.67 10.88 -19.12
C ILE A 142 -17.63 10.59 -17.95
N VAL A 143 -18.71 9.88 -18.24
CA VAL A 143 -19.68 9.42 -17.24
C VAL A 143 -19.71 7.89 -17.29
N PRO A 144 -19.31 7.22 -16.21
CA PRO A 144 -19.39 5.76 -16.15
C PRO A 144 -20.82 5.25 -16.33
N VAL A 145 -20.98 4.08 -16.94
CA VAL A 145 -22.26 3.38 -16.99
C VAL A 145 -22.73 3.00 -15.60
N ARG A 146 -21.79 2.62 -14.73
CA ARG A 146 -22.01 2.21 -13.33
C ARG A 146 -20.73 2.25 -12.54
N VAL A 147 -20.85 2.55 -11.24
CA VAL A 147 -19.78 2.41 -10.25
C VAL A 147 -20.25 1.46 -9.16
N SER A 148 -19.39 0.56 -8.73
CA SER A 148 -19.63 -0.39 -7.65
C SER A 148 -18.55 -0.23 -6.58
N LEU A 149 -18.96 -0.17 -5.30
CA LEU A 149 -18.09 -0.06 -4.13
C LEU A 149 -18.43 -1.18 -3.15
N ALA A 150 -17.43 -1.92 -2.69
CA ALA A 150 -17.63 -3.09 -1.84
C ALA A 150 -18.04 -2.73 -0.41
N HIS A 151 -17.73 -1.53 0.05
CA HIS A 151 -18.11 -1.08 1.39
C HIS A 151 -19.58 -0.58 1.44
N PRO A 152 -20.21 -0.54 2.63
CA PRO A 152 -21.51 0.07 2.82
C PRO A 152 -21.51 1.57 2.47
N ALA A 153 -22.66 2.12 2.12
CA ALA A 153 -22.78 3.55 1.81
C ALA A 153 -22.38 4.40 3.03
N PRO A 154 -21.40 5.28 2.89
CA PRO A 154 -21.09 6.26 3.92
C PRO A 154 -22.09 7.42 3.80
N GLY A 155 -23.02 7.51 4.74
CA GLY A 155 -24.09 8.51 4.67
C GLY A 155 -25.10 8.23 3.53
N ASP A 156 -25.53 9.29 2.83
CA ASP A 156 -26.51 9.20 1.74
C ASP A 156 -25.88 8.93 0.35
N GLY A 157 -24.55 8.93 0.27
CA GLY A 157 -23.79 8.74 -0.99
C GLY A 157 -23.97 9.85 -2.02
N SER A 158 -24.47 11.04 -1.64
CA SER A 158 -24.71 12.16 -2.55
C SER A 158 -23.43 12.66 -3.23
N GLU A 159 -22.33 12.79 -2.47
CA GLU A 159 -21.04 13.23 -2.99
C GLU A 159 -20.45 12.24 -4.00
N HIS A 160 -20.61 10.94 -3.77
CA HIS A 160 -20.20 9.92 -4.74
C HIS A 160 -20.98 10.08 -6.04
N ARG A 161 -22.35 10.20 -5.96
CA ARG A 161 -23.17 10.42 -7.14
C ARG A 161 -22.86 11.73 -7.85
N ARG A 162 -22.58 12.80 -7.09
CA ARG A 162 -22.14 14.10 -7.64
C ARG A 162 -20.88 13.95 -8.48
N PHE A 163 -19.85 13.31 -7.90
CA PHE A 163 -18.55 13.18 -8.57
C PHE A 163 -18.60 12.23 -9.76
N PHE A 164 -19.11 11.02 -9.58
CA PHE A 164 -19.15 10.02 -10.66
C PHE A 164 -20.15 10.40 -11.77
N GLY A 165 -21.20 11.10 -11.44
CA GLY A 165 -22.28 11.45 -12.39
C GLY A 165 -23.10 10.24 -12.84
N ALA A 166 -22.96 9.11 -12.17
CA ALA A 166 -23.50 7.80 -12.52
C ALA A 166 -24.13 7.11 -11.29
N PRO A 167 -24.94 6.05 -11.49
CA PRO A 167 -25.39 5.20 -10.39
C PRO A 167 -24.20 4.59 -9.64
N VAL A 168 -24.19 4.76 -8.31
CA VAL A 168 -23.18 4.18 -7.41
C VAL A 168 -23.85 3.11 -6.56
N HIS A 169 -23.39 1.86 -6.68
CA HIS A 169 -23.86 0.71 -5.94
C HIS A 169 -22.89 0.39 -4.82
N PHE A 170 -23.33 0.58 -3.58
CA PHE A 170 -22.57 0.23 -2.38
C PHE A 170 -22.86 -1.21 -1.94
N ALA A 171 -22.04 -1.76 -1.04
CA ALA A 171 -22.08 -3.15 -0.59
C ALA A 171 -22.06 -4.16 -1.75
N ALA A 172 -21.35 -3.81 -2.81
CA ALA A 172 -21.15 -4.67 -3.98
C ALA A 172 -20.06 -5.72 -3.73
N GLU A 173 -19.98 -6.73 -4.59
CA GLU A 173 -18.96 -7.78 -4.48
C GLU A 173 -17.52 -7.28 -4.75
N SER A 174 -17.38 -6.16 -5.48
CA SER A 174 -16.08 -5.61 -5.86
C SER A 174 -16.12 -4.10 -6.09
N ASN A 175 -14.95 -3.47 -6.02
CA ASN A 175 -14.80 -2.06 -6.39
C ASN A 175 -14.51 -1.98 -7.89
N SER A 176 -15.39 -1.35 -8.64
CA SER A 176 -15.24 -1.25 -10.11
C SER A 176 -16.01 -0.08 -10.71
N MET A 177 -15.55 0.33 -11.88
CA MET A 177 -16.17 1.35 -12.72
C MET A 177 -16.34 0.78 -14.13
N VAL A 178 -17.53 0.85 -14.67
CA VAL A 178 -17.87 0.39 -16.03
C VAL A 178 -17.90 1.59 -16.97
N LEU A 179 -17.12 1.53 -18.04
CA LEU A 179 -17.08 2.51 -19.10
C LEU A 179 -17.68 1.93 -20.37
N SER A 180 -18.40 2.75 -21.15
CA SER A 180 -18.88 2.34 -22.46
C SER A 180 -17.70 2.04 -23.40
N ALA A 181 -17.89 1.15 -24.37
CA ALA A 181 -16.89 0.90 -25.41
C ALA A 181 -16.49 2.18 -26.17
N VAL A 182 -17.47 3.06 -26.39
CA VAL A 182 -17.23 4.35 -27.05
C VAL A 182 -16.30 5.24 -26.24
N ASP A 183 -16.51 5.35 -24.93
CA ASP A 183 -15.66 6.17 -24.08
C ASP A 183 -14.27 5.53 -23.90
N ALA A 184 -14.21 4.21 -23.73
CA ALA A 184 -12.95 3.47 -23.61
C ALA A 184 -12.04 3.63 -24.85
N ALA A 185 -12.64 3.72 -26.04
CA ALA A 185 -11.92 3.92 -27.30
C ALA A 185 -11.50 5.38 -27.58
N ARG A 186 -11.93 6.36 -26.76
CA ARG A 186 -11.58 7.78 -26.97
C ARG A 186 -10.08 8.00 -26.97
N PRO A 187 -9.55 8.79 -27.91
CA PRO A 187 -8.14 9.16 -27.90
C PRO A 187 -7.82 10.06 -26.70
N LEU A 188 -6.62 9.92 -26.16
CA LEU A 188 -6.10 10.84 -25.14
C LEU A 188 -5.41 12.02 -25.82
N LEU A 189 -5.63 13.24 -25.30
CA LEU A 189 -5.10 14.49 -25.85
C LEU A 189 -3.57 14.56 -25.84
N GLY A 190 -2.93 13.87 -24.88
CA GLY A 190 -1.48 13.80 -24.74
C GLY A 190 -0.85 12.56 -25.38
N ALA A 191 -1.55 11.89 -26.29
CA ALA A 191 -1.04 10.68 -26.95
C ALA A 191 0.26 10.96 -27.69
N ASP A 192 1.35 10.30 -27.25
CA ASP A 192 2.70 10.38 -27.82
C ASP A 192 3.39 9.03 -27.64
N GLU A 193 3.52 8.30 -28.74
CA GLU A 193 4.06 6.94 -28.70
C GLU A 193 5.55 6.91 -28.39
N ALA A 194 6.31 7.94 -28.80
CA ALA A 194 7.74 8.05 -28.49
C ALA A 194 7.95 8.33 -27.00
N LEU A 195 7.19 9.28 -26.44
CA LEU A 195 7.19 9.57 -25.00
C LEU A 195 6.73 8.36 -24.20
N ALA A 196 5.64 7.70 -24.64
CA ALA A 196 5.12 6.49 -23.99
C ALA A 196 6.17 5.38 -23.91
N ALA A 197 6.99 5.19 -24.95
CA ALA A 197 8.05 4.19 -24.97
C ALA A 197 9.16 4.51 -23.95
N ILE A 198 9.54 5.78 -23.82
CA ILE A 198 10.55 6.23 -22.85
C ILE A 198 10.07 6.04 -21.42
N VAL A 199 8.84 6.51 -21.12
CA VAL A 199 8.24 6.41 -19.78
C VAL A 199 8.06 4.94 -19.39
N ARG A 200 7.54 4.10 -20.30
CA ARG A 200 7.39 2.66 -20.09
C ARG A 200 8.71 2.01 -19.68
N ARG A 201 9.82 2.28 -20.41
CA ARG A 201 11.13 1.73 -20.10
C ARG A 201 11.63 2.10 -18.70
N ARG A 202 11.31 3.30 -18.23
CA ARG A 202 11.66 3.75 -16.86
C ARG A 202 10.80 3.05 -15.81
N LEU A 203 9.49 2.98 -16.04
CA LEU A 203 8.56 2.32 -15.12
C LEU A 203 8.79 0.79 -15.06
N ASP A 204 9.08 0.16 -16.20
CA ASP A 204 9.45 -1.27 -16.24
C ASP A 204 10.71 -1.53 -15.41
N LYS A 205 11.72 -0.66 -15.50
CA LYS A 205 12.91 -0.75 -14.63
C LYS A 205 12.52 -0.58 -13.16
N ALA A 206 11.68 0.38 -12.82
CA ALA A 206 11.22 0.59 -11.45
C ALA A 206 10.44 -0.63 -10.92
N LEU A 207 9.54 -1.22 -11.72
CA LEU A 207 8.84 -2.45 -11.38
C LEU A 207 9.80 -3.63 -11.23
N HIS A 208 10.77 -3.81 -12.15
CA HIS A 208 11.77 -4.87 -12.04
C HIS A 208 12.67 -4.71 -10.82
N HIS A 209 13.09 -3.48 -10.48
CA HIS A 209 13.78 -3.20 -9.23
C HIS A 209 12.90 -3.53 -8.03
N ARG A 210 11.62 -3.21 -8.11
CA ARG A 210 10.63 -3.51 -7.09
C ARG A 210 10.38 -5.02 -6.97
N ASP A 211 10.07 -5.71 -8.06
CA ASP A 211 9.87 -7.16 -8.07
C ASP A 211 11.13 -7.89 -7.56
N ARG A 212 12.31 -7.35 -7.80
CA ARG A 212 13.57 -7.84 -7.22
C ARG A 212 13.71 -7.49 -5.74
N SER A 213 13.21 -6.35 -5.29
CA SER A 213 13.17 -5.96 -3.87
C SER A 213 11.96 -6.57 -3.14
N GLU A 214 10.86 -6.88 -3.82
CA GLU A 214 9.69 -7.61 -3.29
C GLU A 214 9.86 -9.13 -3.40
N ALA A 215 10.51 -9.63 -4.44
CA ALA A 215 11.19 -10.92 -4.40
C ALA A 215 12.26 -10.91 -3.31
N GLY A 216 12.42 -9.77 -2.64
CA GLY A 216 13.32 -9.42 -1.59
C GLY A 216 14.44 -10.40 -1.43
N SER A 217 15.63 -10.01 -1.13
CA SER A 217 16.67 -10.98 -0.80
C SER A 217 16.02 -12.15 -0.04
N PHE A 218 16.47 -13.32 -0.21
CA PHE A 218 15.89 -14.47 0.50
C PHE A 218 15.77 -14.18 2.01
N THR A 219 16.66 -13.34 2.52
CA THR A 219 16.64 -12.72 3.85
C THR A 219 15.36 -11.92 4.11
N THR A 220 14.92 -11.03 3.21
CA THR A 220 13.69 -10.23 3.38
C THR A 220 12.44 -11.11 3.40
N ARG A 221 12.38 -12.14 2.60
CA ARG A 221 11.27 -13.12 2.60
C ARG A 221 11.21 -13.88 3.92
N VAL A 222 12.36 -14.31 4.44
CA VAL A 222 12.48 -14.97 5.75
C VAL A 222 12.07 -14.00 6.87
N HIS A 223 12.54 -12.77 6.83
CA HIS A 223 12.18 -11.72 7.81
C HIS A 223 10.66 -11.50 7.87
N ARG A 224 10.00 -11.34 6.72
CA ARG A 224 8.55 -11.15 6.63
C ARG A 224 7.77 -12.31 7.26
N LEU A 225 8.15 -13.55 6.95
CA LEU A 225 7.53 -14.74 7.54
C LEU A 225 7.75 -14.81 9.05
N LEU A 226 8.92 -14.39 9.54
CA LEU A 226 9.20 -14.35 10.97
C LEU A 226 8.36 -13.31 11.71
N VAL A 227 8.15 -12.13 11.12
CA VAL A 227 7.27 -11.10 11.70
C VAL A 227 5.82 -11.62 11.79
N GLN A 228 5.31 -12.26 10.75
CA GLN A 228 3.97 -12.85 10.76
C GLN A 228 3.84 -13.98 11.78
N ALA A 229 4.80 -14.88 11.83
CA ALA A 229 4.77 -16.05 12.71
C ALA A 229 4.95 -15.69 14.21
N LEU A 230 5.58 -14.56 14.56
CA LEU A 230 5.77 -14.16 15.97
C LEU A 230 4.44 -13.97 16.72
N GLY A 231 3.35 -13.59 16.03
CA GLY A 231 2.01 -13.49 16.63
C GLY A 231 1.27 -14.84 16.75
N GLU A 232 1.71 -15.87 16.04
CA GLU A 232 1.00 -17.16 15.94
C GLU A 232 1.66 -18.31 16.69
N GLY A 233 2.93 -18.15 17.09
CA GLY A 233 3.66 -19.19 17.81
C GLY A 233 5.19 -19.14 17.61
N PRO A 234 5.93 -20.12 18.16
CA PRO A 234 7.38 -20.13 18.07
C PRO A 234 7.85 -20.33 16.63
N SER A 235 8.55 -19.36 16.10
CA SER A 235 9.09 -19.36 14.74
C SER A 235 10.30 -20.29 14.63
N THR A 236 10.17 -21.40 13.92
CA THR A 236 11.25 -22.36 13.69
C THR A 236 11.80 -22.28 12.28
N ALA A 237 13.09 -22.62 12.11
CA ALA A 237 13.71 -22.67 10.79
C ALA A 237 13.01 -23.68 9.85
N ASP A 238 12.48 -24.77 10.39
CA ASP A 238 11.74 -25.79 9.62
C ASP A 238 10.37 -25.27 9.18
N GLY A 239 9.65 -24.54 10.03
CA GLY A 239 8.38 -23.89 9.67
C GLY A 239 8.53 -22.85 8.57
N VAL A 240 9.56 -22.00 8.68
CA VAL A 240 9.85 -21.00 7.66
C VAL A 240 10.34 -21.65 6.35
N ALA A 241 11.15 -22.68 6.41
CA ALA A 241 11.58 -23.44 5.24
C ALA A 241 10.38 -24.08 4.52
N HIS A 242 9.44 -24.66 5.25
CA HIS A 242 8.21 -25.24 4.71
C HIS A 242 7.35 -24.16 4.04
N ALA A 243 7.14 -23.03 4.68
CA ALA A 243 6.38 -21.88 4.12
C ALA A 243 7.00 -21.32 2.84
N LEU A 244 8.34 -21.41 2.70
CA LEU A 244 9.06 -20.99 1.49
C LEU A 244 9.17 -22.10 0.43
N GLY A 245 8.65 -23.30 0.67
CA GLY A 245 8.74 -24.43 -0.24
C GLY A 245 10.18 -24.93 -0.42
N VAL A 246 11.06 -24.81 0.58
CA VAL A 246 12.46 -25.23 0.53
C VAL A 246 12.83 -26.14 1.70
N SER A 247 13.92 -26.89 1.58
CA SER A 247 14.48 -27.63 2.71
C SER A 247 15.22 -26.68 3.68
N ARG A 248 15.34 -27.06 4.96
CA ARG A 248 16.15 -26.34 5.94
C ARG A 248 17.60 -26.12 5.49
N ARG A 249 18.19 -27.10 4.79
CA ARG A 249 19.53 -26.99 4.20
C ARG A 249 19.57 -25.88 3.14
N THR A 250 18.55 -25.82 2.29
CA THR A 250 18.43 -24.79 1.23
C THR A 250 18.20 -23.42 1.86
N LEU A 251 17.39 -23.32 2.92
CA LEU A 251 17.21 -22.10 3.71
C LEU A 251 18.56 -21.59 4.22
N SER A 252 19.30 -22.42 4.94
CA SER A 252 20.60 -22.02 5.52
C SER A 252 21.62 -21.63 4.45
N ARG A 253 21.70 -22.37 3.34
CA ARG A 253 22.61 -22.06 2.25
C ARG A 253 22.31 -20.70 1.61
N ARG A 254 21.02 -20.43 1.25
CA ARG A 254 20.63 -19.16 0.63
C ARG A 254 20.84 -17.98 1.54
N LEU A 255 20.59 -18.12 2.84
CA LEU A 255 20.87 -17.05 3.81
C LEU A 255 22.38 -16.80 3.94
N ALA A 256 23.20 -17.85 3.92
CA ALA A 256 24.65 -17.70 3.94
C ALA A 256 25.19 -17.04 2.65
N GLU A 257 24.60 -17.30 1.48
CA GLU A 257 24.90 -16.59 0.22
C GLU A 257 24.60 -15.07 0.31
N GLU A 258 23.67 -14.67 1.18
CA GLU A 258 23.32 -13.27 1.49
C GLU A 258 24.02 -12.75 2.77
N ASN A 259 25.10 -13.42 3.23
CA ASN A 259 25.89 -13.07 4.42
C ASN A 259 25.09 -12.96 5.72
N THR A 260 24.06 -13.76 5.89
CA THR A 260 23.22 -13.78 7.12
C THR A 260 22.86 -15.20 7.53
N SER A 261 22.12 -15.34 8.64
CA SER A 261 21.60 -16.61 9.14
C SER A 261 20.17 -16.45 9.64
N PHE A 262 19.44 -17.57 9.75
CA PHE A 262 18.09 -17.58 10.32
C PHE A 262 18.07 -17.00 11.76
N SER A 263 19.06 -17.35 12.58
CA SER A 263 19.14 -16.82 13.95
C SER A 263 19.39 -15.33 13.99
N SER A 264 20.21 -14.80 13.08
CA SER A 264 20.47 -13.36 12.99
C SER A 264 19.19 -12.60 12.62
N ILE A 265 18.44 -13.08 11.63
CA ILE A 265 17.18 -12.45 11.22
C ILE A 265 16.13 -12.53 12.34
N LEU A 266 16.01 -13.68 13.01
CA LEU A 266 15.10 -13.85 14.13
C LEU A 266 15.45 -12.91 15.30
N ASP A 267 16.73 -12.72 15.56
CA ASP A 267 17.22 -11.77 16.57
C ASP A 267 16.82 -10.33 16.20
N THR A 268 17.00 -9.92 14.94
CA THR A 268 16.59 -8.58 14.44
C THR A 268 15.08 -8.38 14.60
N VAL A 269 14.27 -9.33 14.16
CA VAL A 269 12.80 -9.25 14.28
C VAL A 269 12.37 -9.15 15.74
N ARG A 270 12.97 -9.96 16.63
CA ARG A 270 12.68 -9.91 18.07
C ARG A 270 13.10 -8.59 18.71
N GLU A 271 14.23 -8.02 18.28
CA GLU A 271 14.71 -6.73 18.75
C GLU A 271 13.73 -5.61 18.41
N ASP A 272 13.29 -5.54 17.14
CA ASP A 272 12.39 -4.49 16.66
C ASP A 272 11.02 -4.57 17.35
N VAL A 273 10.44 -5.76 17.45
CA VAL A 273 9.18 -5.98 18.17
C VAL A 273 9.34 -5.67 19.65
N ALA A 274 10.46 -6.06 20.28
CA ALA A 274 10.72 -5.75 21.68
C ALA A 274 10.78 -4.25 21.94
N LYS A 275 11.45 -3.47 21.07
CA LYS A 275 11.54 -2.01 21.18
C LYS A 275 10.15 -1.37 21.10
N THR A 276 9.29 -1.85 20.19
CA THR A 276 7.92 -1.38 20.06
C THR A 276 7.09 -1.69 21.30
N LEU A 277 7.09 -2.94 21.76
CA LEU A 277 6.31 -3.36 22.94
C LEU A 277 6.80 -2.71 24.25
N LEU A 278 8.08 -2.38 24.35
CA LEU A 278 8.62 -1.69 25.53
C LEU A 278 8.14 -0.24 25.65
N GLN A 279 7.63 0.37 24.61
CA GLN A 279 7.00 1.70 24.67
C GLN A 279 5.64 1.66 25.37
N ASP A 280 4.96 0.52 25.31
CA ASP A 280 3.72 0.29 26.06
C ASP A 280 4.01 -0.03 27.52
N ARG A 281 3.72 0.94 28.42
CA ARG A 281 3.93 0.80 29.87
C ARG A 281 2.94 -0.15 30.55
N SER A 282 1.85 -0.50 29.89
CA SER A 282 0.86 -1.45 30.41
C SER A 282 1.36 -2.91 30.38
N LEU A 283 2.31 -3.21 29.47
CA LEU A 283 2.89 -4.54 29.34
C LEU A 283 4.05 -4.74 30.34
N SER A 284 4.04 -5.85 31.08
CA SER A 284 5.21 -6.21 31.88
C SER A 284 6.36 -6.71 31.00
N ILE A 285 7.60 -6.56 31.47
CA ILE A 285 8.78 -7.11 30.76
C ILE A 285 8.70 -8.64 30.63
N GLY A 286 8.04 -9.30 31.59
CA GLY A 286 7.76 -10.72 31.53
C GLY A 286 6.80 -11.09 30.40
N ASP A 287 5.70 -10.35 30.24
CA ASP A 287 4.73 -10.57 29.15
C ASP A 287 5.39 -10.38 27.78
N ILE A 288 6.24 -9.36 27.64
CA ILE A 288 7.02 -9.14 26.41
C ILE A 288 7.95 -10.32 26.11
N ALA A 289 8.64 -10.84 27.13
CA ALA A 289 9.51 -12.01 26.97
C ALA A 289 8.71 -13.24 26.49
N PHE A 290 7.53 -13.48 27.04
CA PHE A 290 6.64 -14.58 26.62
C PHE A 290 6.09 -14.35 25.20
N PHE A 291 5.67 -13.15 24.89
CA PHE A 291 5.20 -12.80 23.54
C PHE A 291 6.28 -13.07 22.48
N LEU A 292 7.55 -12.79 22.80
CA LEU A 292 8.70 -13.06 21.93
C LEU A 292 9.18 -14.53 21.97
N HIS A 293 8.41 -15.40 22.60
CA HIS A 293 8.68 -16.84 22.73
C HIS A 293 10.01 -17.18 23.44
N TYR A 294 10.36 -16.42 24.47
CA TYR A 294 11.40 -16.82 25.41
C TYR A 294 10.81 -17.70 26.50
N SER A 295 11.50 -18.79 26.81
CA SER A 295 11.10 -19.72 27.89
C SER A 295 11.18 -19.09 29.27
N GLU A 296 12.03 -18.07 29.44
CA GLU A 296 12.22 -17.35 30.71
C GLU A 296 12.58 -15.88 30.45
N PRO A 297 12.12 -14.94 31.29
CA PRO A 297 12.45 -13.52 31.16
C PRO A 297 13.94 -13.21 31.18
N ALA A 298 14.73 -14.01 31.93
CA ALA A 298 16.18 -13.83 32.01
C ALA A 298 16.88 -14.04 30.67
N ALA A 299 16.39 -14.96 29.83
CA ALA A 299 16.92 -15.18 28.49
C ALA A 299 16.64 -13.97 27.58
N PHE A 300 15.44 -13.40 27.67
CA PHE A 300 15.10 -12.15 26.97
C PHE A 300 16.00 -10.98 27.41
N HIS A 301 16.20 -10.81 28.73
CA HIS A 301 17.09 -9.74 29.24
C HIS A 301 18.51 -9.83 28.65
N ARG A 302 19.08 -11.06 28.62
CA ARG A 302 20.41 -11.27 28.01
C ARG A 302 20.45 -10.94 26.55
N SER A 303 19.44 -11.40 25.77
CA SER A 303 19.34 -11.15 24.33
C SER A 303 19.17 -9.66 24.04
N PHE A 304 18.25 -9.00 24.72
CA PHE A 304 17.98 -7.57 24.53
C PHE A 304 19.21 -6.69 24.85
N ARG A 305 19.93 -7.04 25.94
CA ARG A 305 21.19 -6.34 26.25
C ARG A 305 22.28 -6.59 25.21
N ARG A 306 22.34 -7.80 24.63
CA ARG A 306 23.26 -8.10 23.52
C ARG A 306 22.97 -7.27 22.29
N TRP A 307 21.69 -7.08 21.95
CA TRP A 307 21.25 -6.33 20.76
C TRP A 307 21.45 -4.81 20.93
N THR A 308 20.97 -4.26 22.05
CA THR A 308 20.84 -2.81 22.25
C THR A 308 21.92 -2.19 23.15
N GLY A 309 22.73 -3.01 23.80
CA GLY A 309 23.70 -2.56 24.85
C GLY A 309 23.04 -2.20 26.19
N ARG A 310 21.71 -2.20 26.30
CA ARG A 310 20.93 -1.75 27.46
C ARG A 310 19.99 -2.85 27.96
N THR A 311 19.59 -2.75 29.22
CA THR A 311 18.55 -3.65 29.73
C THR A 311 17.16 -3.19 29.25
N PRO A 312 16.15 -4.10 29.11
CA PRO A 312 14.78 -3.71 28.75
C PRO A 312 14.21 -2.60 29.65
N ARG A 313 14.48 -2.68 30.95
CA ARG A 313 14.05 -1.66 31.91
C ARG A 313 14.69 -0.30 31.63
N ALA A 314 16.01 -0.24 31.46
CA ALA A 314 16.72 1.00 31.17
C ALA A 314 16.34 1.60 29.80
N PHE A 315 15.91 0.76 28.85
CA PHE A 315 15.38 1.21 27.55
C PHE A 315 13.99 1.84 27.69
N ARG A 316 13.11 1.27 28.52
CA ARG A 316 11.75 1.77 28.79
C ARG A 316 11.74 3.11 29.53
N GLU A 317 12.75 3.37 30.36
CA GLU A 317 12.87 4.56 31.19
C GLU A 317 13.55 5.74 30.45
N SER A 318 13.99 5.55 29.21
CA SER A 318 14.65 6.55 28.37
C SER A 318 13.72 7.19 27.37
#